data_a795eeb5b25b266a3b77f4815ee4706a
#
_entry.id   a795eeb5b25b266a3b77f4815ee4706a
#
_cell.length_a   1.000
_cell.length_b   1.000
_cell.length_c   1.000
_cell.angle_alpha   90.00
_cell.angle_beta   90.00
_cell.angle_gamma   90.00
#
_symmetry.space_group_name_H-M   'P 1'
#
loop_
_entity.id
_entity.type
_entity.pdbx_description
1 polymer ?
#
loop_
_entity_poly.entity_id
_entity_poly.type
_entity_poly.pdbx_seq_one_letter_code
_entity_poly.pdbx_strand_id
1 'polypeptide(L)'
;VDGFDYKEADVPMEERPEIDRWILSLLNSLVKDVDGFYDTYEPTRAGRAISDFVNDNLSNWYVRLNRRRFWGGGMTTDKLSAYQTLYICLETVAKLMAPIAPFYADQLFTDLIAVTGRDKSESVHLSDFPVCNEAWVDKDLEERMQLAQSISSMVLALRRKVNIKVRQPLQAIMVPVADAHQQAAIELVKNLILNEVNVKELTFVDNAAGILVKRIKPDFKKLGPRYGKVMKQLAAAIQAMTQENIQQFEATGSFTFDIYGQQAVVELADVEVISEDIPGWLVANEGRLTVALDITVTEELRLEGLARELVNRIQNIRKSSGFDITDKITIAVLSSEDMDPAIRAYSSYIAGQVLAESIEIADVVSDGTELDFEEFKLTVKVEKA
;
A
#
# COMPACT_ATOMS: atom_id res chain seq x y z
N VAL A 1 -2.47 27.55 -0.83
CA VAL A 1 -1.32 27.77 -1.67
C VAL A 1 -1.74 27.94 -3.13
N ASP A 2 -2.54 27.03 -3.67
CA ASP A 2 -2.99 27.04 -5.06
C ASP A 2 -4.29 27.83 -5.30
N GLY A 3 -4.88 28.41 -4.26
CA GLY A 3 -6.09 29.23 -4.36
C GLY A 3 -7.36 28.47 -4.73
N PHE A 4 -7.43 27.17 -4.46
CA PHE A 4 -8.63 26.37 -4.71
C PHE A 4 -9.77 26.87 -3.83
N ASP A 5 -10.89 27.29 -4.44
CA ASP A 5 -12.07 27.82 -3.77
C ASP A 5 -13.38 27.16 -4.26
N TYR A 6 -13.25 26.12 -5.06
CA TYR A 6 -14.35 25.33 -5.63
C TYR A 6 -15.35 26.13 -6.48
N LYS A 7 -14.90 27.16 -7.18
CA LYS A 7 -15.74 27.93 -8.10
C LYS A 7 -15.89 27.31 -9.49
N GLU A 8 -14.93 26.46 -9.86
CA GLU A 8 -14.97 25.73 -11.10
C GLU A 8 -16.08 24.66 -11.08
N ALA A 9 -16.60 24.34 -12.25
CA ALA A 9 -17.55 23.23 -12.40
C ALA A 9 -16.96 21.91 -11.92
N ASP A 10 -17.81 21.04 -11.41
CA ASP A 10 -17.39 19.70 -11.02
C ASP A 10 -16.85 18.93 -12.23
N VAL A 11 -15.67 18.32 -12.06
CA VAL A 11 -15.16 17.37 -13.04
C VAL A 11 -16.10 16.15 -13.06
N PRO A 12 -16.68 15.79 -14.22
CA PRO A 12 -17.57 14.64 -14.32
C PRO A 12 -16.91 13.34 -13.85
N MET A 13 -17.70 12.41 -13.31
CA MET A 13 -17.19 11.16 -12.74
C MET A 13 -16.41 10.34 -13.75
N GLU A 14 -16.88 10.31 -14.99
CA GLU A 14 -16.27 9.61 -16.12
C GLU A 14 -14.91 10.20 -16.57
N GLU A 15 -14.69 11.48 -16.31
CA GLU A 15 -13.44 12.17 -16.63
C GLU A 15 -12.42 12.11 -15.48
N ARG A 16 -12.84 11.68 -14.28
CA ARG A 16 -11.95 11.55 -13.13
C ARG A 16 -11.01 10.35 -13.32
N PRO A 17 -9.73 10.49 -12.93
CA PRO A 17 -8.81 9.34 -12.82
C PRO A 17 -9.38 8.22 -11.97
N GLU A 18 -8.98 6.99 -12.25
CA GLU A 18 -9.47 5.80 -11.55
C GLU A 18 -9.29 5.90 -10.02
N ILE A 19 -8.19 6.47 -9.55
CA ILE A 19 -7.92 6.66 -8.12
C ILE A 19 -8.92 7.63 -7.45
N ASP A 20 -9.40 8.64 -8.17
CA ASP A 20 -10.43 9.56 -7.68
C ASP A 20 -11.79 8.86 -7.64
N ARG A 21 -12.11 8.09 -8.69
CA ARG A 21 -13.35 7.29 -8.76
C ARG A 21 -13.39 6.24 -7.65
N TRP A 22 -12.26 5.59 -7.39
CA TRP A 22 -12.14 4.61 -6.31
C TRP A 22 -12.47 5.20 -4.94
N ILE A 23 -11.82 6.31 -4.56
CA ILE A 23 -12.03 6.87 -3.22
C ILE A 23 -13.45 7.42 -3.06
N LEU A 24 -14.06 7.95 -4.13
CA LEU A 24 -15.46 8.39 -4.14
C LEU A 24 -16.44 7.22 -4.08
N SER A 25 -16.16 6.10 -4.74
CA SER A 25 -16.94 4.87 -4.61
C SER A 25 -16.92 4.37 -3.17
N LEU A 26 -15.72 4.25 -2.60
CA LEU A 26 -15.54 3.79 -1.23
C LEU A 26 -16.17 4.73 -0.21
N LEU A 27 -16.14 6.05 -0.45
CA LEU A 27 -16.83 7.05 0.36
C LEU A 27 -18.36 6.82 0.35
N ASN A 28 -18.95 6.54 -0.82
CA ASN A 28 -20.38 6.26 -0.93
C ASN A 28 -20.76 4.94 -0.25
N SER A 29 -19.92 3.92 -0.32
CA SER A 29 -20.07 2.69 0.45
C SER A 29 -20.03 2.97 1.96
N LEU A 30 -19.09 3.81 2.41
CA LEU A 30 -19.00 4.25 3.81
C LEU A 30 -20.26 4.99 4.26
N VAL A 31 -20.80 5.92 3.45
CA VAL A 31 -22.04 6.65 3.77
C VAL A 31 -23.16 5.67 4.04
N LYS A 32 -23.35 4.68 3.16
CA LYS A 32 -24.39 3.66 3.32
C LYS A 32 -24.22 2.81 4.58
N ASP A 33 -22.98 2.40 4.87
CA ASP A 33 -22.68 1.57 6.04
C ASP A 33 -22.88 2.38 7.35
N VAL A 34 -22.40 3.61 7.41
CA VAL A 34 -22.50 4.48 8.60
C VAL A 34 -23.95 4.85 8.88
N ASP A 35 -24.75 5.15 7.85
CA ASP A 35 -26.18 5.38 7.98
C ASP A 35 -26.87 4.16 8.62
N GLY A 36 -26.62 2.96 8.10
CA GLY A 36 -27.15 1.72 8.67
C GLY A 36 -26.66 1.42 10.09
N PHE A 37 -25.43 1.82 10.45
CA PHE A 37 -24.94 1.67 11.83
C PHE A 37 -25.62 2.63 12.80
N TYR A 38 -25.89 3.86 12.38
CA TYR A 38 -26.64 4.80 13.21
C TYR A 38 -28.10 4.39 13.39
N ASP A 39 -28.75 3.89 12.33
CA ASP A 39 -30.13 3.35 12.41
C ASP A 39 -30.26 2.17 13.37
N THR A 40 -29.21 1.37 13.49
CA THR A 40 -29.17 0.22 14.40
C THR A 40 -28.51 0.51 15.76
N TYR A 41 -28.27 1.79 16.09
CA TYR A 41 -27.62 2.24 17.32
C TYR A 41 -26.23 1.63 17.57
N GLU A 42 -25.40 1.51 16.51
CA GLU A 42 -24.05 0.95 16.54
C GLU A 42 -22.96 2.03 16.32
N PRO A 43 -22.86 3.09 17.18
CA PRO A 43 -21.96 4.22 16.96
C PRO A 43 -20.48 3.81 16.97
N THR A 44 -20.13 2.73 17.69
CA THR A 44 -18.76 2.19 17.71
C THR A 44 -18.37 1.64 16.34
N ARG A 45 -19.30 0.99 15.63
CA ARG A 45 -19.04 0.49 14.28
C ARG A 45 -18.92 1.65 13.29
N ALA A 46 -19.82 2.62 13.39
CA ALA A 46 -19.74 3.85 12.60
C ALA A 46 -18.39 4.56 12.77
N GLY A 47 -17.96 4.79 14.02
CA GLY A 47 -16.68 5.43 14.30
C GLY A 47 -15.46 4.66 13.78
N ARG A 48 -15.46 3.33 13.86
CA ARG A 48 -14.40 2.50 13.29
C ARG A 48 -14.37 2.59 11.77
N ALA A 49 -15.52 2.44 11.10
CA ALA A 49 -15.60 2.53 9.64
C ALA A 49 -15.09 3.89 9.12
N ILE A 50 -15.48 4.99 9.78
CA ILE A 50 -14.96 6.34 9.44
C ILE A 50 -13.46 6.42 9.67
N SER A 51 -12.95 5.90 10.81
CA SER A 51 -11.52 5.91 11.13
C SER A 51 -10.70 5.11 10.13
N ASP A 52 -11.15 3.92 9.76
CA ASP A 52 -10.48 3.03 8.79
C ASP A 52 -10.46 3.70 7.40
N PHE A 53 -11.58 4.29 6.97
CA PHE A 53 -11.62 5.05 5.72
C PHE A 53 -10.62 6.22 5.71
N VAL A 54 -10.60 7.03 6.77
CA VAL A 54 -9.72 8.22 6.84
C VAL A 54 -8.26 7.82 6.91
N ASN A 55 -7.91 6.87 7.75
CA ASN A 55 -6.50 6.48 7.94
C ASN A 55 -5.99 5.63 6.78
N ASP A 56 -6.68 4.53 6.48
CA ASP A 56 -6.12 3.52 5.58
C ASP A 56 -6.34 3.88 4.10
N ASN A 57 -7.51 4.44 3.77
CA ASN A 57 -7.85 4.74 2.37
C ASN A 57 -7.55 6.19 1.99
N LEU A 58 -8.09 7.17 2.71
CA LEU A 58 -7.94 8.57 2.32
C LEU A 58 -6.51 9.09 2.56
N SER A 59 -5.97 8.94 3.77
CA SER A 59 -4.64 9.48 4.11
C SER A 59 -3.51 8.63 3.55
N ASN A 60 -3.46 7.33 3.91
CA ASN A 60 -2.33 6.46 3.61
C ASN A 60 -2.28 5.99 2.15
N TRP A 61 -3.41 6.07 1.42
CA TRP A 61 -3.44 5.72 0.01
C TRP A 61 -3.75 6.91 -0.87
N TYR A 62 -4.96 7.45 -0.83
CA TYR A 62 -5.37 8.50 -1.77
C TYR A 62 -4.46 9.73 -1.72
N VAL A 63 -4.34 10.38 -0.57
CA VAL A 63 -3.53 11.62 -0.43
C VAL A 63 -2.06 11.34 -0.70
N ARG A 64 -1.51 10.25 -0.15
CA ARG A 64 -0.10 9.92 -0.28
C ARG A 64 0.29 9.64 -1.74
N LEU A 65 -0.50 8.86 -2.47
CA LEU A 65 -0.23 8.53 -3.87
C LEU A 65 -0.41 9.74 -4.81
N ASN A 66 -1.29 10.66 -4.45
CA ASN A 66 -1.60 11.85 -5.24
C ASN A 66 -0.77 13.09 -4.87
N ARG A 67 0.25 12.99 -4.01
CA ARG A 67 1.05 14.14 -3.58
C ARG A 67 1.56 15.00 -4.73
N ARG A 68 2.02 14.38 -5.82
CA ARG A 68 2.51 15.10 -7.00
C ARG A 68 1.42 15.89 -7.70
N ARG A 69 0.18 15.41 -7.72
CA ARG A 69 -0.98 16.10 -8.27
C ARG A 69 -1.30 17.36 -7.48
N PHE A 70 -1.21 17.30 -6.13
CA PHE A 70 -1.47 18.44 -5.27
C PHE A 70 -0.36 19.50 -5.32
N TRP A 71 0.90 19.09 -5.45
CA TRP A 71 2.06 20.01 -5.33
C TRP A 71 2.62 20.51 -6.66
N GLY A 72 2.29 19.90 -7.77
CA GLY A 72 2.86 20.22 -9.08
C GLY A 72 2.11 21.31 -9.84
N GLY A 73 2.83 22.25 -10.46
CA GLY A 73 2.38 23.12 -11.56
C GLY A 73 1.12 23.95 -11.32
N GLY A 74 0.56 24.48 -12.43
CA GLY A 74 -0.71 25.21 -12.42
C GLY A 74 -1.94 24.30 -12.26
N MET A 75 -3.12 24.92 -12.09
CA MET A 75 -4.40 24.21 -11.97
C MET A 75 -4.76 23.56 -13.31
N THR A 76 -4.56 22.25 -13.41
CA THR A 76 -5.01 21.42 -14.53
C THR A 76 -6.33 20.73 -14.17
N THR A 77 -7.06 20.19 -15.16
CA THR A 77 -8.27 19.39 -14.89
C THR A 77 -8.01 18.22 -13.97
N ASP A 78 -6.86 17.55 -14.11
CA ASP A 78 -6.43 16.46 -13.24
C ASP A 78 -6.21 16.93 -11.79
N LYS A 79 -5.52 18.06 -11.61
CA LYS A 79 -5.32 18.67 -10.29
C LYS A 79 -6.62 19.15 -9.68
N LEU A 80 -7.49 19.76 -10.48
CA LEU A 80 -8.83 20.19 -10.05
C LEU A 80 -9.66 18.99 -9.58
N SER A 81 -9.66 17.88 -10.35
CA SER A 81 -10.30 16.62 -9.95
C SER A 81 -9.80 16.15 -8.58
N ALA A 82 -8.48 16.17 -8.34
CA ALA A 82 -7.91 15.75 -7.07
C ALA A 82 -8.38 16.63 -5.89
N TYR A 83 -8.40 17.96 -6.06
CA TYR A 83 -8.89 18.89 -5.03
C TYR A 83 -10.38 18.72 -4.75
N GLN A 84 -11.20 18.64 -5.80
CA GLN A 84 -12.64 18.41 -5.65
C GLN A 84 -12.93 17.08 -4.96
N THR A 85 -12.22 16.02 -5.33
CA THR A 85 -12.36 14.69 -4.70
C THR A 85 -11.99 14.73 -3.23
N LEU A 86 -10.86 15.35 -2.88
CA LEU A 86 -10.43 15.47 -1.48
C LEU A 86 -11.42 16.33 -0.67
N TYR A 87 -11.91 17.43 -1.23
CA TYR A 87 -12.92 18.27 -0.59
C TYR A 87 -14.20 17.48 -0.29
N ILE A 88 -14.73 16.75 -1.28
CA ILE A 88 -15.93 15.89 -1.13
C ILE A 88 -15.71 14.88 0.01
N CYS A 89 -14.54 14.23 0.05
CA CYS A 89 -14.21 13.28 1.11
C CYS A 89 -14.21 13.95 2.49
N LEU A 90 -13.56 15.10 2.63
CA LEU A 90 -13.45 15.80 3.93
C LEU A 90 -14.78 16.33 4.41
N GLU A 91 -15.59 16.95 3.54
CA GLU A 91 -16.92 17.46 3.88
C GLU A 91 -17.86 16.31 4.31
N THR A 92 -17.88 15.22 3.54
CA THR A 92 -18.69 14.04 3.87
C THR A 92 -18.26 13.40 5.18
N VAL A 93 -16.95 13.24 5.41
CA VAL A 93 -16.42 12.72 6.67
C VAL A 93 -16.80 13.63 7.85
N ALA A 94 -16.73 14.96 7.71
CA ALA A 94 -17.18 15.88 8.76
C ALA A 94 -18.65 15.65 9.12
N LYS A 95 -19.53 15.50 8.12
CA LYS A 95 -20.95 15.22 8.34
C LYS A 95 -21.18 13.85 8.99
N LEU A 96 -20.49 12.79 8.52
CA LEU A 96 -20.63 11.44 9.08
C LEU A 96 -20.15 11.33 10.53
N MET A 97 -19.08 12.05 10.89
CA MET A 97 -18.51 11.99 12.24
C MET A 97 -19.16 12.95 13.24
N ALA A 98 -20.02 13.87 12.80
CA ALA A 98 -20.65 14.88 13.65
C ALA A 98 -21.36 14.30 14.88
N PRO A 99 -22.09 13.15 14.82
CA PRO A 99 -22.70 12.55 16.01
C PRO A 99 -21.70 12.02 17.06
N ILE A 100 -20.46 11.73 16.65
CA ILE A 100 -19.43 11.11 17.51
C ILE A 100 -18.43 12.14 18.01
N ALA A 101 -17.98 13.04 17.13
CA ALA A 101 -16.96 14.06 17.41
C ALA A 101 -17.48 15.47 17.06
N PRO A 102 -18.53 15.96 17.75
CA PRO A 102 -19.31 17.12 17.32
C PRO A 102 -18.49 18.40 17.15
N PHE A 103 -17.57 18.69 18.06
CA PHE A 103 -16.80 19.94 18.01
C PHE A 103 -15.76 19.95 16.89
N TYR A 104 -15.07 18.83 16.70
CA TYR A 104 -14.08 18.73 15.62
C TYR A 104 -14.75 18.69 14.24
N ALA A 105 -15.86 17.96 14.13
CA ALA A 105 -16.63 17.89 12.90
C ALA A 105 -17.16 19.28 12.48
N ASP A 106 -17.66 20.04 13.43
CA ASP A 106 -18.18 21.39 13.19
C ASP A 106 -17.06 22.36 12.77
N GLN A 107 -15.90 22.30 13.43
CA GLN A 107 -14.74 23.12 13.05
C GLN A 107 -14.26 22.77 11.65
N LEU A 108 -14.09 21.48 11.34
CA LEU A 108 -13.66 21.05 10.00
C LEU A 108 -14.64 21.48 8.92
N PHE A 109 -15.94 21.31 9.16
CA PHE A 109 -16.99 21.70 8.23
C PHE A 109 -16.97 23.21 8.00
N THR A 110 -16.93 24.00 9.08
CA THR A 110 -16.90 25.47 9.02
C THR A 110 -15.67 25.97 8.25
N ASP A 111 -14.48 25.40 8.49
CA ASP A 111 -13.27 25.77 7.77
C ASP A 111 -13.37 25.47 6.25
N LEU A 112 -13.98 24.35 5.89
CA LEU A 112 -14.19 23.97 4.48
C LEU A 112 -15.17 24.89 3.77
N ILE A 113 -16.35 25.17 4.39
CA ILE A 113 -17.37 26.02 3.77
C ILE A 113 -16.98 27.49 3.76
N ALA A 114 -16.17 27.98 4.71
CA ALA A 114 -15.67 29.35 4.73
C ALA A 114 -14.85 29.69 3.48
N VAL A 115 -14.16 28.70 2.91
CA VAL A 115 -13.38 28.86 1.68
C VAL A 115 -14.24 28.72 0.43
N THR A 116 -15.14 27.75 0.42
CA THR A 116 -15.86 27.35 -0.82
C THR A 116 -17.25 27.97 -0.92
N GLY A 117 -17.92 28.25 0.20
CA GLY A 117 -19.30 28.73 0.22
C GLY A 117 -20.33 27.75 -0.36
N ARG A 118 -20.01 26.46 -0.49
CA ARG A 118 -20.88 25.43 -1.11
C ARG A 118 -22.08 25.06 -0.24
N ASP A 119 -21.91 25.06 1.06
CA ASP A 119 -23.00 24.87 2.02
C ASP A 119 -23.27 26.20 2.75
N LYS A 120 -24.51 26.48 3.07
CA LYS A 120 -24.95 27.71 3.74
C LYS A 120 -25.32 27.47 5.19
N SER A 121 -25.19 26.25 5.68
CA SER A 121 -25.45 25.88 7.05
C SER A 121 -24.42 26.54 7.97
N GLU A 122 -24.89 27.12 9.07
CA GLU A 122 -24.00 27.77 10.05
C GLU A 122 -23.19 26.76 10.88
N SER A 123 -23.57 25.50 10.86
CA SER A 123 -22.94 24.40 11.58
C SER A 123 -23.18 23.09 10.86
N VAL A 124 -22.25 22.13 10.98
CA VAL A 124 -22.43 20.77 10.49
C VAL A 124 -23.70 20.10 11.03
N HIS A 125 -24.10 20.47 12.25
CA HIS A 125 -25.29 19.94 12.91
C HIS A 125 -26.62 20.47 12.34
N LEU A 126 -26.55 21.48 11.48
CA LEU A 126 -27.70 22.05 10.77
C LEU A 126 -27.70 21.70 9.30
N SER A 127 -26.66 20.98 8.83
CA SER A 127 -26.58 20.48 7.47
C SER A 127 -27.27 19.12 7.31
N ASP A 128 -27.64 18.78 6.07
CA ASP A 128 -28.19 17.47 5.79
C ASP A 128 -27.16 16.35 5.95
N PHE A 129 -27.63 15.20 6.49
CA PHE A 129 -26.80 14.00 6.57
C PHE A 129 -26.51 13.47 5.16
N PRO A 130 -25.27 12.98 4.89
CA PRO A 130 -24.91 12.51 3.56
C PRO A 130 -25.79 11.34 3.08
N VAL A 131 -26.15 11.38 1.82
CA VAL A 131 -26.91 10.29 1.17
C VAL A 131 -25.99 9.59 0.16
N CYS A 132 -26.00 8.26 0.18
CA CYS A 132 -25.23 7.45 -0.78
C CYS A 132 -25.71 7.70 -2.20
N ASN A 133 -24.80 8.05 -3.10
CA ASN A 133 -25.04 8.06 -4.53
C ASN A 133 -24.64 6.70 -5.11
N GLU A 134 -25.61 5.80 -5.26
CA GLU A 134 -25.40 4.44 -5.77
C GLU A 134 -24.74 4.42 -7.18
N ALA A 135 -24.93 5.47 -7.98
CA ALA A 135 -24.31 5.58 -9.31
C ALA A 135 -22.79 5.77 -9.27
N TRP A 136 -22.25 6.14 -8.12
CA TRP A 136 -20.79 6.29 -7.90
C TRP A 136 -20.16 5.05 -7.31
N VAL A 137 -20.95 4.06 -6.89
CA VAL A 137 -20.45 2.82 -6.28
C VAL A 137 -20.01 1.86 -7.38
N ASP A 138 -18.73 1.53 -7.40
CA ASP A 138 -18.07 0.57 -8.28
C ASP A 138 -17.37 -0.52 -7.43
N LYS A 139 -18.09 -1.61 -7.18
CA LYS A 139 -17.58 -2.69 -6.31
C LYS A 139 -16.38 -3.42 -6.89
N ASP A 140 -16.30 -3.54 -8.21
CA ASP A 140 -15.17 -4.18 -8.88
C ASP A 140 -13.90 -3.32 -8.70
N LEU A 141 -14.05 -1.98 -8.76
CA LEU A 141 -12.96 -1.05 -8.49
C LEU A 141 -12.54 -1.08 -7.02
N GLU A 142 -13.48 -1.12 -6.09
CA GLU A 142 -13.18 -1.27 -4.66
C GLU A 142 -12.42 -2.56 -4.37
N GLU A 143 -12.84 -3.70 -4.95
CA GLU A 143 -12.21 -5.01 -4.78
C GLU A 143 -10.77 -5.03 -5.31
N ARG A 144 -10.54 -4.56 -6.55
CA ARG A 144 -9.17 -4.58 -7.10
C ARG A 144 -8.21 -3.65 -6.36
N MET A 145 -8.70 -2.51 -5.87
CA MET A 145 -7.89 -1.63 -5.04
C MET A 145 -7.61 -2.22 -3.65
N GLN A 146 -8.55 -2.95 -3.08
CA GLN A 146 -8.33 -3.72 -1.85
C GLN A 146 -7.26 -4.80 -2.05
N LEU A 147 -7.27 -5.50 -3.19
CA LEU A 147 -6.21 -6.44 -3.55
C LEU A 147 -4.84 -5.74 -3.64
N ALA A 148 -4.79 -4.56 -4.27
CA ALA A 148 -3.56 -3.77 -4.35
C ALA A 148 -3.03 -3.39 -2.96
N GLN A 149 -3.92 -2.96 -2.05
CA GLN A 149 -3.58 -2.63 -0.67
C GLN A 149 -3.05 -3.84 0.10
N SER A 150 -3.75 -4.97 0.04
CA SER A 150 -3.37 -6.20 0.73
C SER A 150 -2.02 -6.72 0.22
N ILE A 151 -1.84 -6.86 -1.10
CA ILE A 151 -0.57 -7.30 -1.70
C ILE A 151 0.58 -6.36 -1.28
N SER A 152 0.38 -5.05 -1.39
CA SER A 152 1.42 -4.07 -1.01
C SER A 152 1.76 -4.17 0.47
N SER A 153 0.77 -4.29 1.35
CA SER A 153 0.97 -4.44 2.79
C SER A 153 1.77 -5.70 3.13
N MET A 154 1.42 -6.84 2.50
CA MET A 154 2.12 -8.11 2.68
C MET A 154 3.58 -8.01 2.23
N VAL A 155 3.85 -7.43 1.05
CA VAL A 155 5.22 -7.25 0.53
C VAL A 155 6.04 -6.33 1.45
N LEU A 156 5.46 -5.21 1.93
CA LEU A 156 6.12 -4.31 2.85
C LEU A 156 6.39 -4.96 4.21
N ALA A 157 5.54 -5.88 4.67
CA ALA A 157 5.75 -6.67 5.87
C ALA A 157 6.93 -7.66 5.68
N LEU A 158 7.00 -8.33 4.50
CA LEU A 158 8.12 -9.21 4.16
C LEU A 158 9.45 -8.44 4.11
N ARG A 159 9.48 -7.25 3.50
CA ARG A 159 10.66 -6.38 3.49
C ARG A 159 11.14 -6.03 4.92
N ARG A 160 10.20 -5.70 5.81
CA ARG A 160 10.50 -5.41 7.24
C ARG A 160 11.12 -6.61 7.95
N LYS A 161 10.61 -7.82 7.70
CA LYS A 161 11.11 -9.06 8.31
C LYS A 161 12.61 -9.27 8.07
N VAL A 162 13.13 -8.80 6.93
CA VAL A 162 14.55 -8.93 6.54
C VAL A 162 15.29 -7.60 6.47
N ASN A 163 14.72 -6.52 7.03
CA ASN A 163 15.31 -5.18 7.07
C ASN A 163 15.70 -4.59 5.71
N ILE A 164 15.04 -4.99 4.63
CA ILE A 164 15.25 -4.39 3.30
C ILE A 164 14.41 -3.12 3.18
N LYS A 165 15.05 -1.97 3.07
CA LYS A 165 14.38 -0.67 2.89
C LYS A 165 13.57 -0.65 1.60
N VAL A 166 12.44 0.07 1.59
CA VAL A 166 11.60 0.21 0.37
C VAL A 166 12.36 0.90 -0.77
N ARG A 167 13.33 1.76 -0.47
CA ARG A 167 14.18 2.39 -1.50
C ARG A 167 15.10 1.41 -2.22
N GLN A 168 15.44 0.28 -1.61
CA GLN A 168 16.15 -0.81 -2.29
C GLN A 168 15.17 -1.50 -3.24
N PRO A 169 15.29 -1.37 -4.56
CA PRO A 169 14.44 -2.11 -5.47
C PRO A 169 14.73 -3.60 -5.38
N LEU A 170 13.70 -4.41 -5.59
CA LEU A 170 13.79 -5.86 -5.67
C LEU A 170 13.28 -6.34 -7.04
N GLN A 171 13.66 -7.56 -7.44
CA GLN A 171 13.38 -8.04 -8.78
C GLN A 171 11.93 -8.39 -8.98
N ALA A 172 11.35 -9.25 -8.14
CA ALA A 172 10.05 -9.83 -8.44
C ALA A 172 9.20 -10.11 -7.20
N ILE A 173 7.90 -10.07 -7.42
CA ILE A 173 6.90 -10.70 -6.56
C ILE A 173 6.13 -11.74 -7.38
N MET A 174 5.75 -12.84 -6.75
CA MET A 174 4.86 -13.85 -7.32
C MET A 174 3.55 -13.86 -6.53
N VAL A 175 2.44 -13.91 -7.26
CA VAL A 175 1.10 -13.99 -6.68
C VAL A 175 0.40 -15.20 -7.27
N PRO A 176 0.20 -16.27 -6.48
CA PRO A 176 -0.69 -17.36 -6.86
C PRO A 176 -2.11 -16.85 -6.99
N VAL A 177 -2.76 -17.16 -8.09
CA VAL A 177 -4.14 -16.75 -8.36
C VAL A 177 -5.07 -17.96 -8.29
N ALA A 178 -6.24 -17.76 -7.69
CA ALA A 178 -7.24 -18.82 -7.57
C ALA A 178 -8.03 -19.01 -8.86
N ASP A 179 -8.25 -17.93 -9.60
CA ASP A 179 -9.05 -17.90 -10.83
C ASP A 179 -8.67 -16.74 -11.75
N ALA A 180 -9.24 -16.76 -12.96
CA ALA A 180 -8.99 -15.74 -13.97
C ALA A 180 -9.54 -14.35 -13.60
N HIS A 181 -10.57 -14.27 -12.75
CA HIS A 181 -11.14 -13.00 -12.31
C HIS A 181 -10.16 -12.28 -11.38
N GLN A 182 -9.62 -12.98 -10.38
CA GLN A 182 -8.60 -12.43 -9.47
C GLN A 182 -7.35 -11.99 -10.24
N GLN A 183 -6.91 -12.81 -11.20
CA GLN A 183 -5.77 -12.46 -12.06
C GLN A 183 -6.02 -11.16 -12.83
N ALA A 184 -7.18 -11.04 -13.49
CA ALA A 184 -7.54 -9.84 -14.24
C ALA A 184 -7.64 -8.60 -13.34
N ALA A 185 -8.22 -8.74 -12.14
CA ALA A 185 -8.31 -7.65 -11.17
C ALA A 185 -6.92 -7.15 -10.73
N ILE A 186 -5.98 -8.07 -10.43
CA ILE A 186 -4.61 -7.72 -10.03
C ILE A 186 -3.83 -7.11 -11.21
N GLU A 187 -4.00 -7.62 -12.44
CA GLU A 187 -3.31 -7.08 -13.62
C GLU A 187 -3.65 -5.60 -13.86
N LEU A 188 -4.92 -5.20 -13.62
CA LEU A 188 -5.34 -3.79 -13.75
C LEU A 188 -4.63 -2.85 -12.75
N VAL A 189 -4.28 -3.34 -11.57
CA VAL A 189 -3.61 -2.55 -10.52
C VAL A 189 -2.12 -2.89 -10.35
N LYS A 190 -1.57 -3.71 -11.24
CA LYS A 190 -0.19 -4.20 -11.20
C LYS A 190 0.84 -3.07 -11.07
N ASN A 191 0.76 -2.06 -11.92
CA ASN A 191 1.70 -0.95 -11.89
C ASN A 191 1.63 -0.15 -10.57
N LEU A 192 0.44 -0.03 -9.99
CA LEU A 192 0.25 0.61 -8.69
C LEU A 192 0.97 -0.19 -7.60
N ILE A 193 0.79 -1.51 -7.57
CA ILE A 193 1.47 -2.40 -6.62
C ILE A 193 3.00 -2.29 -6.79
N LEU A 194 3.51 -2.48 -8.00
CA LEU A 194 4.95 -2.44 -8.28
C LEU A 194 5.62 -1.14 -7.83
N ASN A 195 4.98 -0.01 -8.13
CA ASN A 195 5.46 1.31 -7.71
C ASN A 195 5.43 1.47 -6.18
N GLU A 196 4.36 0.99 -5.54
CA GLU A 196 4.19 1.11 -4.09
C GLU A 196 5.25 0.32 -3.31
N VAL A 197 5.55 -0.88 -3.75
CA VAL A 197 6.49 -1.77 -3.06
C VAL A 197 7.92 -1.71 -3.62
N ASN A 198 8.16 -0.92 -4.68
CA ASN A 198 9.43 -0.78 -5.39
C ASN A 198 10.01 -2.13 -5.83
N VAL A 199 9.22 -2.86 -6.62
CA VAL A 199 9.59 -4.13 -7.24
C VAL A 199 9.45 -4.00 -8.76
N LYS A 200 10.32 -4.66 -9.53
CA LYS A 200 10.36 -4.51 -10.99
C LYS A 200 9.27 -5.30 -11.69
N GLU A 201 8.92 -6.46 -11.16
CA GLU A 201 8.03 -7.40 -11.84
C GLU A 201 7.03 -8.06 -10.87
N LEU A 202 5.81 -8.27 -11.37
CA LEU A 202 4.80 -9.12 -10.73
C LEU A 202 4.44 -10.22 -11.71
N THR A 203 4.59 -11.46 -11.25
CA THR A 203 4.26 -12.67 -12.02
C THR A 203 3.15 -13.44 -11.33
N PHE A 204 2.25 -13.98 -12.14
CA PHE A 204 1.25 -14.91 -11.65
C PHE A 204 1.78 -16.33 -11.74
N VAL A 205 1.44 -17.14 -10.75
CA VAL A 205 1.83 -18.54 -10.72
C VAL A 205 0.60 -19.40 -10.45
N ASP A 206 0.58 -20.53 -11.11
CA ASP A 206 -0.42 -21.53 -10.84
C ASP A 206 -0.10 -22.23 -9.52
N ASN A 207 -1.10 -22.47 -8.65
CA ASN A 207 -0.89 -23.20 -7.39
C ASN A 207 -0.25 -24.58 -7.62
N ALA A 208 -0.42 -25.16 -8.81
CA ALA A 208 0.18 -26.46 -9.21
C ALA A 208 1.68 -26.40 -9.54
N ALA A 209 2.27 -25.21 -9.71
CA ALA A 209 3.66 -25.07 -10.19
C ALA A 209 4.76 -25.41 -9.16
N GLY A 210 4.41 -25.83 -7.95
CA GLY A 210 5.36 -26.28 -6.92
C GLY A 210 6.29 -25.20 -6.36
N ILE A 211 6.01 -23.94 -6.68
CA ILE A 211 6.82 -22.78 -6.27
C ILE A 211 6.56 -22.42 -4.80
N LEU A 212 5.38 -22.76 -4.29
CA LEU A 212 5.02 -22.56 -2.89
C LEU A 212 4.87 -23.92 -2.23
N VAL A 213 5.85 -24.33 -1.45
CA VAL A 213 5.73 -25.54 -0.63
C VAL A 213 4.85 -25.23 0.56
N LYS A 214 3.62 -25.72 0.53
CA LYS A 214 2.70 -25.61 1.66
C LYS A 214 2.91 -26.79 2.61
N ARG A 215 2.85 -26.51 3.92
CA ARG A 215 2.76 -27.53 4.97
C ARG A 215 1.55 -27.28 5.83
N ILE A 216 1.00 -28.34 6.37
CA ILE A 216 -0.13 -28.28 7.30
C ILE A 216 0.34 -28.67 8.69
N LYS A 217 0.01 -27.83 9.67
CA LYS A 217 0.18 -28.14 11.09
C LYS A 217 -1.19 -28.39 11.74
N PRO A 218 -1.39 -29.49 12.45
CA PRO A 218 -2.62 -29.74 13.18
C PRO A 218 -2.75 -28.82 14.40
N ASP A 219 -3.94 -28.29 14.65
CA ASP A 219 -4.27 -27.61 15.89
C ASP A 219 -4.61 -28.64 16.97
N PHE A 220 -3.64 -28.95 17.82
CA PHE A 220 -3.78 -29.93 18.89
C PHE A 220 -4.85 -29.56 19.92
N LYS A 221 -5.17 -28.27 20.09
CA LYS A 221 -6.21 -27.83 21.02
C LYS A 221 -7.60 -28.19 20.52
N LYS A 222 -7.81 -28.14 19.21
CA LYS A 222 -9.08 -28.46 18.57
C LYS A 222 -9.24 -29.96 18.27
N LEU A 223 -8.19 -30.59 17.74
CA LEU A 223 -8.21 -31.99 17.35
C LEU A 223 -8.03 -32.95 18.53
N GLY A 224 -7.30 -32.57 19.58
CA GLY A 224 -7.01 -33.41 20.73
C GLY A 224 -8.24 -33.97 21.44
N PRO A 225 -9.26 -33.13 21.77
CA PRO A 225 -10.49 -33.61 22.38
C PRO A 225 -11.29 -34.60 21.50
N ARG A 226 -11.21 -34.47 20.16
CA ARG A 226 -11.93 -35.30 19.19
C ARG A 226 -11.25 -36.65 18.91
N TYR A 227 -9.90 -36.63 18.83
CA TYR A 227 -9.10 -37.74 18.32
C TYR A 227 -7.99 -38.21 19.27
N GLY A 228 -8.09 -37.92 20.57
CA GLY A 228 -7.01 -38.09 21.55
C GLY A 228 -6.25 -39.42 21.50
N LYS A 229 -6.96 -40.56 21.29
CA LYS A 229 -6.31 -41.88 21.21
C LYS A 229 -5.47 -42.10 19.97
N VAL A 230 -5.82 -41.44 18.85
CA VAL A 230 -5.15 -41.58 17.54
C VAL A 230 -4.50 -40.28 17.11
N MET A 231 -4.47 -39.27 18.00
CA MET A 231 -3.98 -37.90 17.66
C MET A 231 -2.56 -37.90 17.12
N LYS A 232 -1.65 -38.73 17.66
CA LYS A 232 -0.27 -38.81 17.20
C LYS A 232 -0.16 -39.26 15.74
N GLN A 233 -0.95 -40.29 15.38
CA GLN A 233 -0.99 -40.85 14.04
C GLN A 233 -1.70 -39.89 13.07
N LEU A 234 -2.79 -39.25 13.51
CA LEU A 234 -3.50 -38.27 12.75
C LEU A 234 -2.59 -37.05 12.46
N ALA A 235 -1.84 -36.55 13.45
CA ALA A 235 -0.90 -35.47 13.27
C ALA A 235 0.21 -35.80 12.25
N ALA A 236 0.74 -37.03 12.32
CA ALA A 236 1.72 -37.52 11.35
C ALA A 236 1.14 -37.60 9.93
N ALA A 237 -0.11 -38.07 9.79
CA ALA A 237 -0.79 -38.14 8.50
C ALA A 237 -1.06 -36.74 7.91
N ILE A 238 -1.50 -35.77 8.74
CA ILE A 238 -1.70 -34.37 8.33
C ILE A 238 -0.37 -33.78 7.86
N GLN A 239 0.72 -33.96 8.61
CA GLN A 239 2.04 -33.43 8.24
C GLN A 239 2.66 -34.10 7.00
N ALA A 240 2.23 -35.31 6.67
CA ALA A 240 2.70 -36.06 5.50
C ALA A 240 1.86 -35.79 4.24
N MET A 241 0.88 -34.89 4.28
CA MET A 241 0.06 -34.57 3.10
C MET A 241 0.92 -34.05 1.95
N THR A 242 0.61 -34.52 0.74
CA THR A 242 1.23 -33.99 -0.49
C THR A 242 0.66 -32.62 -0.84
N GLN A 243 1.34 -31.88 -1.72
CA GLN A 243 0.85 -30.57 -2.18
C GLN A 243 -0.55 -30.66 -2.81
N GLU A 244 -0.80 -31.75 -3.58
CA GLU A 244 -2.11 -32.00 -4.20
C GLU A 244 -3.21 -32.23 -3.14
N ASN A 245 -2.90 -32.99 -2.08
CA ASN A 245 -3.84 -33.22 -1.00
C ASN A 245 -4.12 -31.94 -0.21
N ILE A 246 -3.11 -31.11 0.00
CA ILE A 246 -3.26 -29.80 0.65
C ILE A 246 -4.15 -28.89 -0.19
N GLN A 247 -3.93 -28.83 -1.48
CA GLN A 247 -4.75 -28.05 -2.41
C GLN A 247 -6.21 -28.54 -2.43
N GLN A 248 -6.43 -29.84 -2.48
CA GLN A 248 -7.76 -30.44 -2.39
C GLN A 248 -8.43 -30.07 -1.06
N PHE A 249 -7.69 -30.15 0.05
CA PHE A 249 -8.20 -29.81 1.38
C PHE A 249 -8.62 -28.32 1.46
N GLU A 250 -7.83 -27.42 0.92
CA GLU A 250 -8.20 -25.98 0.84
C GLU A 250 -9.43 -25.74 -0.03
N ALA A 251 -9.58 -26.48 -1.13
CA ALA A 251 -10.70 -26.33 -2.04
C ALA A 251 -12.02 -26.90 -1.45
N THR A 252 -11.94 -28.04 -0.74
CA THR A 252 -13.11 -28.72 -0.18
C THR A 252 -13.48 -28.26 1.22
N GLY A 253 -12.54 -27.60 1.94
CA GLY A 253 -12.71 -27.17 3.32
C GLY A 253 -12.60 -28.28 4.36
N SER A 254 -12.52 -29.56 3.95
CA SER A 254 -12.36 -30.72 4.84
C SER A 254 -11.60 -31.84 4.16
N PHE A 255 -10.92 -32.67 4.95
CA PHE A 255 -10.23 -33.87 4.49
C PHE A 255 -10.44 -35.04 5.44
N THR A 256 -10.66 -36.26 4.90
CA THR A 256 -10.91 -37.47 5.69
C THR A 256 -9.66 -38.34 5.69
N PHE A 257 -9.14 -38.63 6.88
CA PHE A 257 -8.04 -39.55 7.10
C PHE A 257 -8.53 -40.89 7.58
N ASP A 258 -7.98 -41.99 7.08
CA ASP A 258 -8.16 -43.32 7.64
C ASP A 258 -6.99 -43.64 8.57
N ILE A 259 -7.27 -43.71 9.86
CA ILE A 259 -6.27 -44.01 10.88
C ILE A 259 -6.65 -45.34 11.53
N TYR A 260 -6.03 -46.43 11.09
CA TYR A 260 -6.31 -47.80 11.56
C TYR A 260 -7.80 -48.25 11.46
N GLY A 261 -8.44 -47.88 10.33
CA GLY A 261 -9.86 -48.19 10.09
C GLY A 261 -10.84 -47.23 10.78
N GLN A 262 -10.35 -46.22 11.49
CA GLN A 262 -11.16 -45.14 12.03
C GLN A 262 -11.08 -43.92 11.10
N GLN A 263 -12.21 -43.48 10.61
CA GLN A 263 -12.27 -42.27 9.79
C GLN A 263 -12.22 -41.01 10.67
N ALA A 264 -11.23 -40.14 10.42
CA ALA A 264 -11.06 -38.85 11.07
C ALA A 264 -11.30 -37.73 10.05
N VAL A 265 -12.40 -36.99 10.23
CA VAL A 265 -12.71 -35.81 9.41
C VAL A 265 -12.10 -34.59 10.06
N VAL A 266 -11.18 -33.95 9.33
CA VAL A 266 -10.48 -32.71 9.73
C VAL A 266 -10.98 -31.56 8.86
N GLU A 267 -11.37 -30.46 9.48
CA GLU A 267 -11.79 -29.25 8.80
C GLU A 267 -10.61 -28.28 8.65
N LEU A 268 -10.67 -27.39 7.68
CA LEU A 268 -9.62 -26.41 7.45
C LEU A 268 -9.38 -25.51 8.69
N ALA A 269 -10.42 -25.28 9.47
CA ALA A 269 -10.35 -24.56 10.75
C ALA A 269 -9.58 -25.32 11.86
N ASP A 270 -9.37 -26.63 11.71
CA ASP A 270 -8.67 -27.50 12.67
C ASP A 270 -7.16 -27.55 12.42
N VAL A 271 -6.66 -26.85 11.41
CA VAL A 271 -5.26 -26.87 10.97
C VAL A 271 -4.77 -25.48 10.64
N GLU A 272 -3.45 -25.32 10.64
CA GLU A 272 -2.76 -24.14 10.15
C GLU A 272 -2.01 -24.51 8.87
N VAL A 273 -2.36 -23.87 7.75
CA VAL A 273 -1.62 -24.01 6.49
C VAL A 273 -0.48 -23.00 6.48
N ILE A 274 0.76 -23.48 6.38
CA ILE A 274 1.96 -22.68 6.40
C ILE A 274 2.65 -22.84 5.05
N SER A 275 3.07 -21.72 4.45
CA SER A 275 3.97 -21.74 3.29
C SER A 275 5.42 -21.75 3.77
N GLU A 276 6.24 -22.65 3.22
CA GLU A 276 7.68 -22.63 3.46
C GLU A 276 8.36 -21.63 2.52
N ASP A 277 9.34 -20.90 3.06
CA ASP A 277 10.18 -20.02 2.29
C ASP A 277 11.06 -20.84 1.35
N ILE A 278 11.05 -20.50 0.06
CA ILE A 278 11.97 -21.05 -0.94
C ILE A 278 13.30 -20.30 -0.81
N PRO A 279 14.45 -20.92 -1.01
CA PRO A 279 15.71 -20.19 -0.97
C PRO A 279 15.70 -18.95 -1.87
N GLY A 280 15.99 -17.77 -1.30
CA GLY A 280 15.91 -16.47 -1.99
C GLY A 280 14.52 -15.83 -2.04
N TRP A 281 13.48 -16.49 -1.52
CA TRP A 281 12.12 -15.98 -1.50
C TRP A 281 11.53 -16.00 -0.09
N LEU A 282 10.73 -14.98 0.22
CA LEU A 282 9.92 -14.93 1.43
C LEU A 282 8.44 -14.97 1.07
N VAL A 283 7.68 -15.72 1.84
CA VAL A 283 6.23 -15.90 1.60
C VAL A 283 5.41 -15.32 2.73
N ALA A 284 4.31 -14.66 2.38
CA ALA A 284 3.27 -14.21 3.30
C ALA A 284 1.91 -14.69 2.83
N ASN A 285 1.03 -14.99 3.79
CA ASN A 285 -0.35 -15.38 3.55
C ASN A 285 -1.30 -14.50 4.36
N GLU A 286 -2.39 -14.09 3.75
CA GLU A 286 -3.49 -13.37 4.39
C GLU A 286 -4.81 -13.88 3.82
N GLY A 287 -5.54 -14.68 4.60
CA GLY A 287 -6.73 -15.36 4.13
C GLY A 287 -6.45 -16.28 2.95
N ARG A 288 -7.02 -15.94 1.79
CA ARG A 288 -6.80 -16.69 0.52
C ARG A 288 -5.70 -16.09 -0.35
N LEU A 289 -5.16 -14.95 0.05
CA LEU A 289 -4.12 -14.26 -0.71
C LEU A 289 -2.75 -14.74 -0.23
N THR A 290 -1.88 -15.06 -1.17
CA THR A 290 -0.48 -15.43 -0.92
C THR A 290 0.41 -14.54 -1.78
N VAL A 291 1.52 -14.09 -1.23
CA VAL A 291 2.53 -13.33 -1.96
C VAL A 291 3.90 -13.87 -1.64
N ALA A 292 4.71 -14.12 -2.66
CA ALA A 292 6.13 -14.43 -2.51
C ALA A 292 6.98 -13.26 -3.02
N LEU A 293 7.98 -12.87 -2.26
CA LEU A 293 8.90 -11.78 -2.56
C LEU A 293 10.31 -12.33 -2.79
N ASP A 294 10.90 -12.05 -3.95
CA ASP A 294 12.32 -12.29 -4.21
C ASP A 294 13.16 -11.28 -3.41
N ILE A 295 13.95 -11.76 -2.48
CA ILE A 295 14.83 -10.95 -1.64
C ILE A 295 16.28 -10.91 -2.13
N THR A 296 16.55 -11.49 -3.31
CA THR A 296 17.87 -11.47 -3.93
C THR A 296 18.19 -10.07 -4.43
N VAL A 297 19.26 -9.47 -3.93
CA VAL A 297 19.73 -8.15 -4.38
C VAL A 297 20.90 -8.37 -5.34
N THR A 298 20.65 -8.16 -6.63
CA THR A 298 21.72 -8.17 -7.64
C THR A 298 22.54 -6.88 -7.56
N GLU A 299 23.73 -6.86 -8.17
CA GLU A 299 24.57 -5.67 -8.18
C GLU A 299 23.86 -4.47 -8.83
N GLU A 300 23.12 -4.69 -9.92
CA GLU A 300 22.33 -3.66 -10.58
C GLU A 300 21.27 -3.06 -9.64
N LEU A 301 20.52 -3.91 -8.92
CA LEU A 301 19.53 -3.45 -7.94
C LEU A 301 20.16 -2.75 -6.75
N ARG A 302 21.37 -3.18 -6.32
CA ARG A 302 22.14 -2.52 -5.27
C ARG A 302 22.52 -1.10 -5.68
N LEU A 303 23.08 -0.93 -6.87
CA LEU A 303 23.46 0.39 -7.41
C LEU A 303 22.25 1.31 -7.54
N GLU A 304 21.12 0.81 -8.03
CA GLU A 304 19.87 1.59 -8.08
C GLU A 304 19.40 1.98 -6.66
N GLY A 305 19.50 1.07 -5.71
CA GLY A 305 19.17 1.32 -4.31
C GLY A 305 20.02 2.45 -3.71
N LEU A 306 21.32 2.43 -3.95
CA LEU A 306 22.26 3.48 -3.55
C LEU A 306 21.91 4.83 -4.19
N ALA A 307 21.60 4.86 -5.49
CA ALA A 307 21.19 6.07 -6.17
C ALA A 307 19.91 6.66 -5.56
N ARG A 308 18.92 5.84 -5.24
CA ARG A 308 17.66 6.26 -4.57
C ARG A 308 17.90 6.77 -3.15
N GLU A 309 18.81 6.14 -2.41
CA GLU A 309 19.18 6.61 -1.08
C GLU A 309 19.93 7.95 -1.16
N LEU A 310 20.85 8.13 -2.12
CA LEU A 310 21.53 9.40 -2.36
C LEU A 310 20.55 10.53 -2.67
N VAL A 311 19.58 10.29 -3.56
CA VAL A 311 18.47 11.23 -3.83
C VAL A 311 17.77 11.65 -2.54
N ASN A 312 17.42 10.70 -1.69
CA ASN A 312 16.76 11.02 -0.42
C ASN A 312 17.64 11.86 0.51
N ARG A 313 18.94 11.56 0.61
CA ARG A 313 19.88 12.33 1.43
C ARG A 313 20.04 13.75 0.91
N ILE A 314 20.18 13.92 -0.41
CA ILE A 314 20.26 15.25 -1.04
C ILE A 314 18.98 16.05 -0.81
N GLN A 315 17.80 15.44 -0.93
CA GLN A 315 16.53 16.12 -0.63
C GLN A 315 16.45 16.56 0.84
N ASN A 316 17.00 15.79 1.76
CA ASN A 316 17.09 16.20 3.17
C ASN A 316 18.06 17.38 3.36
N ILE A 317 19.20 17.41 2.66
CA ILE A 317 20.12 18.56 2.68
C ILE A 317 19.39 19.80 2.15
N ARG A 318 18.71 19.71 1.00
CA ARG A 318 17.93 20.83 0.43
C ARG A 318 16.94 21.40 1.45
N LYS A 319 16.19 20.50 2.11
CA LYS A 319 15.20 20.90 3.14
C LYS A 319 15.85 21.58 4.33
N SER A 320 16.94 21.02 4.87
CA SER A 320 17.64 21.59 6.05
C SER A 320 18.37 22.89 5.72
N SER A 321 18.78 23.08 4.47
CA SER A 321 19.41 24.32 3.97
C SER A 321 18.39 25.39 3.56
N GLY A 322 17.08 25.13 3.68
CA GLY A 322 16.04 26.10 3.35
C GLY A 322 15.91 26.39 1.85
N PHE A 323 16.24 25.42 0.99
CA PHE A 323 16.07 25.58 -0.45
C PHE A 323 14.59 25.46 -0.83
N ASP A 324 14.17 26.26 -1.81
CA ASP A 324 12.84 26.12 -2.40
C ASP A 324 12.72 24.83 -3.23
N ILE A 325 11.50 24.34 -3.39
CA ILE A 325 11.24 23.11 -4.15
C ILE A 325 11.73 23.23 -5.61
N THR A 326 11.68 24.43 -6.17
CA THR A 326 12.04 24.76 -7.55
C THR A 326 13.51 25.13 -7.74
N ASP A 327 14.28 25.31 -6.66
CA ASP A 327 15.69 25.67 -6.74
C ASP A 327 16.48 24.61 -7.51
N LYS A 328 17.26 25.02 -8.45
CA LYS A 328 18.27 24.19 -9.11
C LYS A 328 19.53 24.12 -8.25
N ILE A 329 20.25 23.02 -8.32
CA ILE A 329 21.43 22.77 -7.49
C ILE A 329 22.59 22.24 -8.31
N THR A 330 23.79 22.39 -7.77
CA THR A 330 24.99 21.67 -8.18
C THR A 330 25.43 20.74 -7.06
N ILE A 331 25.99 19.60 -7.43
CA ILE A 331 26.35 18.56 -6.48
C ILE A 331 27.80 18.16 -6.72
N ALA A 332 28.65 18.22 -5.68
CA ALA A 332 29.96 17.62 -5.66
C ALA A 332 29.98 16.48 -4.66
N VAL A 333 30.43 15.31 -5.09
CA VAL A 333 30.50 14.09 -4.28
C VAL A 333 31.97 13.68 -4.16
N LEU A 334 32.42 13.44 -2.93
CA LEU A 334 33.75 12.87 -2.70
C LEU A 334 33.81 11.46 -3.29
N SER A 335 34.81 11.18 -4.14
CA SER A 335 34.99 9.87 -4.77
C SER A 335 34.98 8.74 -3.75
N SER A 336 34.22 7.70 -4.04
CA SER A 336 34.02 6.52 -3.20
C SER A 336 33.85 5.28 -4.07
N GLU A 337 34.62 4.23 -3.80
CA GLU A 337 34.50 2.94 -4.51
C GLU A 337 33.09 2.37 -4.45
N ASP A 338 32.36 2.59 -3.38
CA ASP A 338 31.01 2.09 -3.17
C ASP A 338 29.95 2.89 -3.94
N MET A 339 30.10 4.24 -4.01
CA MET A 339 29.06 5.12 -4.56
C MET A 339 29.31 5.51 -6.02
N ASP A 340 30.55 5.63 -6.46
CA ASP A 340 30.87 6.09 -7.82
C ASP A 340 30.19 5.27 -8.92
N PRO A 341 30.12 3.92 -8.84
CA PRO A 341 29.40 3.11 -9.83
C PRO A 341 27.92 3.46 -9.91
N ALA A 342 27.26 3.71 -8.75
CA ALA A 342 25.85 4.07 -8.70
C ALA A 342 25.59 5.47 -9.30
N ILE A 343 26.46 6.46 -9.00
CA ILE A 343 26.36 7.79 -9.57
C ILE A 343 26.52 7.74 -11.08
N ARG A 344 27.53 7.02 -11.59
CA ARG A 344 27.79 6.91 -13.04
C ARG A 344 26.64 6.23 -13.76
N ALA A 345 26.09 5.13 -13.21
CA ALA A 345 24.99 4.39 -13.81
C ALA A 345 23.65 5.15 -13.79
N TYR A 346 23.40 5.94 -12.73
CA TYR A 346 22.11 6.58 -12.48
C TYR A 346 22.18 8.13 -12.43
N SER A 347 23.21 8.75 -13.01
CA SER A 347 23.43 10.20 -13.01
C SER A 347 22.19 11.01 -13.44
N SER A 348 21.61 10.66 -14.59
CA SER A 348 20.43 11.35 -15.12
C SER A 348 19.19 11.19 -14.20
N TYR A 349 19.03 10.03 -13.59
CA TYR A 349 17.96 9.78 -12.63
C TYR A 349 18.14 10.67 -11.39
N ILE A 350 19.34 10.65 -10.79
CA ILE A 350 19.66 11.45 -9.59
C ILE A 350 19.42 12.92 -9.89
N ALA A 351 20.02 13.45 -10.98
CA ALA A 351 19.87 14.84 -11.37
C ALA A 351 18.40 15.25 -11.54
N GLY A 352 17.61 14.45 -12.25
CA GLY A 352 16.19 14.71 -12.47
C GLY A 352 15.36 14.70 -11.18
N GLN A 353 15.70 13.86 -10.20
CA GLN A 353 14.96 13.78 -8.95
C GLN A 353 15.26 14.92 -7.98
N VAL A 354 16.45 15.51 -8.05
CA VAL A 354 16.88 16.58 -7.13
C VAL A 354 17.01 17.94 -7.78
N LEU A 355 16.67 18.08 -9.08
CA LEU A 355 16.83 19.28 -9.89
C LEU A 355 18.30 19.75 -9.96
N ALA A 356 19.23 18.79 -10.09
CA ALA A 356 20.64 19.13 -10.25
C ALA A 356 20.97 19.49 -11.70
N GLU A 357 21.70 20.58 -11.88
CA GLU A 357 22.28 20.95 -13.17
C GLU A 357 23.57 20.17 -13.46
N SER A 358 24.31 19.83 -12.39
CA SER A 358 25.51 19.00 -12.50
C SER A 358 25.70 18.11 -11.27
N ILE A 359 26.34 16.96 -11.49
CA ILE A 359 26.82 16.05 -10.46
C ILE A 359 28.28 15.74 -10.80
N GLU A 360 29.19 16.11 -9.93
CA GLU A 360 30.62 15.91 -10.11
C GLU A 360 31.15 14.95 -9.01
N ILE A 361 31.95 13.98 -9.43
CA ILE A 361 32.72 13.13 -8.53
C ILE A 361 34.11 13.75 -8.42
N ALA A 362 34.49 14.19 -7.24
CA ALA A 362 35.73 14.93 -7.00
C ALA A 362 36.64 14.20 -5.99
N ASP A 363 37.94 14.32 -6.15
CA ASP A 363 38.91 13.74 -5.21
C ASP A 363 38.97 14.51 -3.88
N VAL A 364 38.51 15.74 -3.85
CA VAL A 364 38.41 16.57 -2.64
C VAL A 364 37.14 17.37 -2.65
N VAL A 365 36.39 17.33 -1.56
CA VAL A 365 35.18 18.13 -1.34
C VAL A 365 35.35 18.90 -0.03
N SER A 366 35.52 20.24 -0.15
CA SER A 366 35.61 21.13 1.01
C SER A 366 34.21 21.57 1.45
N ASP A 367 33.98 21.68 2.74
CA ASP A 367 32.71 22.13 3.34
C ASP A 367 31.49 21.28 2.95
N GLY A 368 31.72 19.97 2.70
CA GLY A 368 30.65 19.01 2.40
C GLY A 368 29.97 18.49 3.66
N THR A 369 28.74 17.98 3.48
CA THR A 369 27.99 17.27 4.52
C THR A 369 28.35 15.77 4.49
N GLU A 370 28.73 15.20 5.62
CA GLU A 370 28.95 13.77 5.74
C GLU A 370 27.60 13.05 5.84
N LEU A 371 27.38 12.09 4.96
CA LEU A 371 26.18 11.26 4.87
C LEU A 371 26.53 9.82 5.28
N ASP A 372 25.74 9.23 6.16
CA ASP A 372 25.91 7.87 6.64
C ASP A 372 25.00 6.92 5.86
N PHE A 373 25.58 5.92 5.17
CA PHE A 373 24.89 4.88 4.39
C PHE A 373 24.87 3.53 5.11
N GLU A 374 25.14 3.48 6.43
CA GLU A 374 25.24 2.28 7.24
C GLU A 374 26.49 1.44 6.95
N GLU A 375 26.81 1.16 5.69
CA GLU A 375 27.99 0.39 5.27
C GLU A 375 29.22 1.29 5.07
N PHE A 376 29.01 2.53 4.68
CA PHE A 376 30.07 3.53 4.41
C PHE A 376 29.57 4.96 4.64
N LYS A 377 30.49 5.90 4.66
CA LYS A 377 30.22 7.33 4.75
C LYS A 377 30.60 8.04 3.45
N LEU A 378 29.83 9.04 3.08
CA LEU A 378 30.01 9.81 1.86
C LEU A 378 29.95 11.30 2.16
N THR A 379 30.91 12.08 1.68
CA THR A 379 30.87 13.54 1.78
C THR A 379 30.24 14.12 0.51
N VAL A 380 29.20 14.93 0.68
CA VAL A 380 28.46 15.55 -0.43
C VAL A 380 28.29 17.03 -0.15
N LYS A 381 28.59 17.87 -1.14
CA LYS A 381 28.32 19.32 -1.13
C LYS A 381 27.17 19.60 -2.07
N VAL A 382 26.18 20.35 -1.59
CA VAL A 382 25.01 20.77 -2.39
C VAL A 382 24.89 22.29 -2.31
N GLU A 383 24.94 22.95 -3.46
CA GLU A 383 24.85 24.40 -3.58
C GLU A 383 23.72 24.79 -4.55
N LYS A 384 23.15 25.99 -4.38
CA LYS A 384 22.24 26.54 -5.39
C LYS A 384 23.04 26.86 -6.66
N ALA A 385 22.45 26.48 -7.79
CA ALA A 385 23.04 26.74 -9.12
C ALA A 385 22.94 28.22 -9.51
#